data_aaf557488359a7f10542fe5495aa703b
#
_entry.id   aaf557488359a7f10542fe5495aa703b
#
_cell.length_a   1.000
_cell.length_b   1.000
_cell.length_c   1.000
_cell.angle_alpha   90.00
_cell.angle_beta   90.00
_cell.angle_gamma   90.00
#
_symmetry.space_group_name_H-M   'P 1'
#
loop_
_entity.id
_entity.type
_entity.pdbx_description
1 polymer ?
#
loop_
_entity_poly.entity_id
_entity_poly.type
_entity_poly.pdbx_seq_one_letter_code
_entity_poly.pdbx_strand_id
1 'polypeptide(L)'
;KRDPVDEKINYTTRVFCGGEFSIPLPNAGSEDHTKYRSLFSCVDAETMEVRWQVMIDGNCDLVATSYDGKLAATNQYNTEMGAKYQDMMSAERDACVFFNIARIEAAVKAGKFKTIGASKVPVVDGTREANKDAATALTAYVSVPKNPHGVNASPDQKYFICAGKLSPTATVIELAKVLEWFD
;
A
#
# COMPACT_ATOMS: atom_id res chain seq x y z
N LYS A 1 -16.97 2.61 4.59
CA LYS A 1 -17.52 3.70 3.76
C LYS A 1 -17.68 4.94 4.66
N ARG A 2 -17.13 6.06 4.27
CA ARG A 2 -17.20 7.29 5.04
C ARG A 2 -17.96 8.33 4.22
N ASP A 3 -19.00 8.92 4.81
CA ASP A 3 -19.67 10.05 4.23
C ASP A 3 -19.20 11.32 4.98
N PRO A 4 -18.54 12.26 4.31
CA PRO A 4 -18.06 13.49 4.95
C PRO A 4 -19.20 14.49 5.24
N VAL A 5 -20.39 14.29 4.69
CA VAL A 5 -21.52 15.22 4.79
C VAL A 5 -22.57 14.73 5.80
N ASP A 6 -22.75 13.43 5.94
CA ASP A 6 -23.70 12.84 6.88
C ASP A 6 -22.98 11.98 7.93
N GLU A 7 -22.74 12.56 9.09
CA GLU A 7 -22.11 11.88 10.23
C GLU A 7 -22.86 10.63 10.71
N LYS A 8 -24.13 10.48 10.37
CA LYS A 8 -24.94 9.32 10.73
C LYS A 8 -24.62 8.07 9.91
N ILE A 9 -23.96 8.25 8.75
CA ILE A 9 -23.51 7.14 7.89
C ILE A 9 -22.01 6.86 8.08
N ASN A 10 -21.46 7.24 9.19
CA ASN A 10 -20.03 7.16 9.43
C ASN A 10 -19.66 5.79 10.05
N TYR A 11 -19.69 4.75 9.22
CA TYR A 11 -19.22 3.41 9.59
C TYR A 11 -18.20 2.87 8.62
N THR A 12 -17.35 1.99 9.09
CA THR A 12 -16.41 1.25 8.26
C THR A 12 -16.61 -0.25 8.39
N THR A 13 -16.52 -0.96 7.29
CA THR A 13 -16.53 -2.42 7.25
C THR A 13 -15.12 -3.00 7.10
N ARG A 14 -14.15 -2.15 6.79
CA ARG A 14 -12.75 -2.53 6.61
C ARG A 14 -11.83 -1.52 7.26
N VAL A 15 -10.80 -2.01 7.90
CA VAL A 15 -9.68 -1.23 8.41
C VAL A 15 -8.43 -1.67 7.66
N PHE A 16 -7.59 -0.70 7.27
CA PHE A 16 -6.33 -0.99 6.60
C PHE A 16 -5.16 -0.62 7.50
N CYS A 17 -4.15 -1.45 7.50
CA CYS A 17 -2.91 -1.22 8.22
C CYS A 17 -1.69 -1.63 7.40
N GLY A 18 -0.58 -0.92 7.59
CA GLY A 18 0.70 -1.18 6.96
C GLY A 18 1.66 -1.88 7.92
N GLY A 19 2.52 -2.71 7.37
CA GLY A 19 3.69 -3.26 8.07
C GLY A 19 4.87 -2.31 7.89
N GLU A 20 5.23 -1.57 8.92
CA GLU A 20 6.32 -0.59 8.86
C GLU A 20 7.67 -1.27 8.58
N PHE A 21 7.90 -2.44 9.16
CA PHE A 21 9.13 -3.16 8.95
C PHE A 21 8.98 -4.23 7.87
N SER A 22 9.92 -4.23 6.93
CA SER A 22 10.01 -5.30 5.93
C SER A 22 10.50 -6.59 6.56
N ILE A 23 9.94 -7.69 6.11
CA ILE A 23 10.34 -9.02 6.51
C ILE A 23 10.96 -9.77 5.31
N PRO A 24 11.93 -10.67 5.54
CA PRO A 24 12.41 -11.56 4.50
C PRO A 24 11.29 -12.51 4.08
N LEU A 25 11.12 -12.68 2.78
CA LEU A 25 10.24 -13.75 2.29
C LEU A 25 10.81 -15.12 2.68
N PRO A 26 9.95 -16.14 2.84
CA PRO A 26 10.42 -17.51 3.00
C PRO A 26 11.41 -17.87 1.90
N ASN A 27 12.55 -18.41 2.27
CA ASN A 27 13.69 -18.75 1.40
C ASN A 27 14.47 -17.56 0.80
N ALA A 28 14.18 -16.31 1.17
CA ALA A 28 15.12 -15.22 0.98
C ALA A 28 16.19 -15.33 2.06
N GLY A 29 17.47 -15.32 1.70
CA GLY A 29 18.54 -15.23 2.68
C GLY A 29 18.34 -14.01 3.58
N SER A 30 18.58 -14.14 4.88
CA SER A 30 18.35 -13.08 5.86
C SER A 30 19.17 -11.80 5.62
N GLU A 31 20.17 -11.87 4.76
CA GLU A 31 21.07 -10.74 4.44
C GLU A 31 20.76 -10.06 3.10
N ASP A 32 19.90 -10.64 2.27
CA ASP A 32 19.52 -10.06 0.99
C ASP A 32 18.28 -9.17 1.17
N HIS A 33 18.52 -7.94 1.57
CA HIS A 33 17.47 -6.93 1.79
C HIS A 33 16.65 -6.61 0.53
N THR A 34 17.16 -6.91 -0.67
CA THR A 34 16.40 -6.73 -1.92
C THR A 34 15.16 -7.61 -2.00
N LYS A 35 15.15 -8.70 -1.22
CA LYS A 35 14.04 -9.66 -1.11
C LYS A 35 13.09 -9.38 0.04
N TYR A 36 13.35 -8.37 0.85
CA TYR A 36 12.45 -7.99 1.93
C TYR A 36 11.18 -7.37 1.36
N ARG A 37 10.06 -7.68 1.98
CA ARG A 37 8.73 -7.19 1.60
C ARG A 37 7.93 -6.82 2.83
N SER A 38 7.01 -5.87 2.66
CA SER A 38 6.02 -5.53 3.67
C SER A 38 4.64 -6.00 3.25
N LEU A 39 3.75 -6.06 4.21
CA LEU A 39 2.37 -6.48 4.02
C LEU A 39 1.44 -5.32 4.36
N PHE A 40 0.64 -4.93 3.39
CA PHE A 40 -0.52 -4.09 3.59
C PHE A 40 -1.72 -4.99 3.88
N SER A 41 -2.40 -4.78 5.00
CA SER A 41 -3.44 -5.68 5.50
C SER A 41 -4.80 -5.04 5.49
N CYS A 42 -5.82 -5.81 5.11
CA CYS A 42 -7.22 -5.47 5.27
C CYS A 42 -7.81 -6.30 6.43
N VAL A 43 -8.37 -5.60 7.39
CA VAL A 43 -9.02 -6.18 8.58
C VAL A 43 -10.52 -5.97 8.47
N ASP A 44 -11.29 -6.98 8.76
CA ASP A 44 -12.74 -6.87 8.92
C ASP A 44 -13.06 -6.11 10.20
N ALA A 45 -13.86 -5.06 10.10
CA ALA A 45 -14.12 -4.18 11.24
C ALA A 45 -15.12 -4.77 12.26
N GLU A 46 -15.85 -5.81 11.90
CA GLU A 46 -16.79 -6.49 12.81
C GLU A 46 -16.12 -7.66 13.53
N THR A 47 -15.42 -8.51 12.78
CA THR A 47 -14.78 -9.71 13.33
C THR A 47 -13.37 -9.46 13.86
N MET A 48 -12.74 -8.35 13.46
CA MET A 48 -11.35 -8.01 13.75
C MET A 48 -10.34 -9.03 13.16
N GLU A 49 -10.76 -9.80 12.15
CA GLU A 49 -9.92 -10.76 11.47
C GLU A 49 -9.28 -10.17 10.22
N VAL A 50 -8.05 -10.57 9.90
CA VAL A 50 -7.38 -10.19 8.66
C VAL A 50 -8.03 -10.93 7.50
N ARG A 51 -8.66 -10.20 6.59
CA ARG A 51 -9.35 -10.76 5.42
C ARG A 51 -8.39 -11.15 4.31
N TRP A 52 -7.42 -10.30 4.05
CA TRP A 52 -6.40 -10.49 3.04
C TRP A 52 -5.23 -9.51 3.26
N GLN A 53 -4.13 -9.80 2.61
CA GLN A 53 -2.94 -8.96 2.62
C GLN A 53 -2.42 -8.76 1.19
N VAL A 54 -1.71 -7.66 0.98
CA VAL A 54 -1.00 -7.35 -0.25
C VAL A 54 0.48 -7.22 0.07
N MET A 55 1.30 -7.99 -0.60
CA MET A 55 2.75 -7.89 -0.49
C MET A 55 3.25 -6.74 -1.37
N ILE A 56 4.07 -5.85 -0.84
CA ILE A 56 4.66 -4.72 -1.55
C ILE A 56 6.18 -4.68 -1.38
N ASP A 57 6.86 -3.91 -2.22
CA ASP A 57 8.32 -3.92 -2.36
C ASP A 57 9.09 -3.32 -1.18
N GLY A 58 8.55 -2.32 -0.50
CA GLY A 58 9.25 -1.60 0.56
C GLY A 58 8.46 -1.52 1.85
N ASN A 59 8.99 -0.81 2.82
CA ASN A 59 8.33 -0.57 4.10
C ASN A 59 7.05 0.22 3.89
N CYS A 60 5.96 -0.22 4.50
CA CYS A 60 4.66 0.42 4.47
C CYS A 60 4.48 1.22 5.76
N ASP A 61 4.33 2.54 5.64
CA ASP A 61 4.20 3.42 6.81
C ASP A 61 2.74 3.87 6.99
N LEU A 62 2.40 5.12 6.69
CA LEU A 62 1.03 5.60 6.85
C LEU A 62 0.08 5.10 5.77
N VAL A 63 -1.18 4.98 6.12
CA VAL A 63 -2.25 4.49 5.25
C VAL A 63 -3.37 5.53 5.17
N ALA A 64 -3.89 5.75 3.96
CA ALA A 64 -5.08 6.54 3.70
C ALA A 64 -6.03 5.81 2.75
N THR A 65 -7.29 6.23 2.73
CA THR A 65 -8.31 5.66 1.84
C THR A 65 -9.08 6.76 1.12
N SER A 66 -9.55 6.47 -0.10
CA SER A 66 -10.60 7.27 -0.71
C SER A 66 -11.92 7.10 0.07
N TYR A 67 -12.78 8.12 0.12
CA TYR A 67 -14.04 8.06 0.87
C TYR A 67 -15.02 7.04 0.30
N ASP A 68 -14.97 6.81 -1.01
CA ASP A 68 -15.79 5.79 -1.66
C ASP A 68 -15.28 4.36 -1.45
N GLY A 69 -14.11 4.21 -0.82
CA GLY A 69 -13.49 2.91 -0.52
C GLY A 69 -12.98 2.15 -1.74
N LYS A 70 -12.86 2.79 -2.91
CA LYS A 70 -12.33 2.14 -4.12
C LYS A 70 -10.83 1.96 -4.05
N LEU A 71 -10.13 2.94 -3.48
CA LEU A 71 -8.68 2.93 -3.34
C LEU A 71 -8.28 3.05 -1.87
N ALA A 72 -7.22 2.36 -1.51
CA ALA A 72 -6.36 2.68 -0.38
C ALA A 72 -5.00 3.11 -0.90
N ALA A 73 -4.24 3.81 -0.09
CA ALA A 73 -2.88 4.21 -0.41
C ALA A 73 -1.98 4.09 0.80
N THR A 74 -0.71 3.80 0.56
CA THR A 74 0.34 3.87 1.58
C THR A 74 1.57 4.54 0.98
N ASN A 75 2.33 5.22 1.80
CA ASN A 75 3.69 5.57 1.41
C ASN A 75 4.62 4.40 1.70
N GLN A 76 5.56 4.20 0.81
CA GLN A 76 6.53 3.13 0.82
C GLN A 76 7.93 3.69 0.69
N TYR A 77 8.87 3.14 1.45
CA TYR A 77 10.27 3.47 1.40
C TYR A 77 11.14 2.27 1.80
N ASN A 78 12.46 2.41 1.76
CA ASN A 78 13.40 1.33 2.06
C ASN A 78 14.38 1.64 3.19
N THR A 79 14.09 2.64 4.04
CA THR A 79 14.99 3.06 5.12
C THR A 79 15.29 1.95 6.13
N GLU A 80 14.28 1.15 6.46
CA GLU A 80 14.41 0.07 7.42
C GLU A 80 15.20 -1.13 6.88
N MET A 81 15.57 -1.09 5.61
CA MET A 81 16.40 -2.11 4.98
C MET A 81 17.88 -1.76 4.97
N GLY A 82 18.20 -0.51 5.27
CA GLY A 82 19.56 0.00 5.26
C GLY A 82 20.13 0.13 6.67
N ALA A 83 21.24 -0.54 6.94
CA ALA A 83 22.00 -0.34 8.18
C ALA A 83 22.87 0.93 8.14
N LYS A 84 23.04 1.54 6.98
CA LYS A 84 23.90 2.71 6.76
C LYS A 84 23.10 3.85 6.13
N TYR A 85 23.53 5.07 6.42
CA TYR A 85 22.91 6.27 5.86
C TYR A 85 22.85 6.27 4.31
N GLN A 86 23.87 5.74 3.66
CA GLN A 86 23.90 5.62 2.19
C GLN A 86 22.77 4.73 1.66
N ASP A 87 22.48 3.64 2.35
CA ASP A 87 21.41 2.71 1.98
C ASP A 87 20.03 3.36 2.17
N MET A 88 19.87 4.15 3.24
CA MET A 88 18.67 4.94 3.47
C MET A 88 18.45 5.99 2.37
N MET A 89 19.51 6.51 1.78
CA MET A 89 19.44 7.53 0.73
C MET A 89 19.28 6.96 -0.68
N SER A 90 19.40 5.64 -0.87
CA SER A 90 19.05 5.01 -2.13
C SER A 90 17.54 5.05 -2.35
N ALA A 91 17.07 5.57 -3.50
CA ALA A 91 15.65 5.93 -3.69
C ALA A 91 14.80 4.86 -4.38
N GLU A 92 15.28 3.66 -4.45
CA GLU A 92 14.75 2.63 -5.36
C GLU A 92 13.31 2.22 -5.06
N ARG A 93 12.85 2.41 -3.81
CA ARG A 93 11.52 1.97 -3.38
C ARG A 93 10.60 3.08 -2.89
N ASP A 94 11.06 4.32 -2.92
CA ASP A 94 10.26 5.46 -2.50
C ASP A 94 9.07 5.65 -3.45
N ALA A 95 7.87 5.46 -2.92
CA ALA A 95 6.64 5.55 -3.69
C ALA A 95 5.43 5.85 -2.79
N CYS A 96 4.40 6.42 -3.40
CA CYS A 96 3.03 6.27 -2.94
C CYS A 96 2.41 5.09 -3.69
N VAL A 97 1.99 4.07 -2.97
CA VAL A 97 1.40 2.85 -3.53
C VAL A 97 -0.10 2.91 -3.38
N PHE A 98 -0.82 2.80 -4.47
CA PHE A 98 -2.29 2.73 -4.49
C PHE A 98 -2.74 1.29 -4.67
N PHE A 99 -3.79 0.91 -3.95
CA PHE A 99 -4.39 -0.42 -3.97
C PHE A 99 -5.79 -0.32 -4.56
N ASN A 100 -6.06 -1.06 -5.64
CA ASN A 100 -7.40 -1.20 -6.19
C ASN A 100 -8.15 -2.28 -5.40
N ILE A 101 -9.00 -1.86 -4.47
CA ILE A 101 -9.66 -2.75 -3.51
C ILE A 101 -10.55 -3.78 -4.21
N ALA A 102 -11.30 -3.36 -5.22
CA ALA A 102 -12.19 -4.27 -5.96
C ALA A 102 -11.42 -5.37 -6.68
N ARG A 103 -10.29 -5.03 -7.32
CA ARG A 103 -9.44 -6.00 -8.02
C ARG A 103 -8.75 -6.97 -7.05
N ILE A 104 -8.29 -6.49 -5.91
CA ILE A 104 -7.70 -7.31 -4.86
C ILE A 104 -8.73 -8.32 -4.36
N GLU A 105 -9.93 -7.87 -4.01
CA GLU A 105 -11.00 -8.75 -3.54
C GLU A 105 -11.43 -9.76 -4.60
N ALA A 106 -11.47 -9.36 -5.86
CA ALA A 106 -11.75 -10.27 -6.96
C ALA A 106 -10.65 -11.34 -7.12
N ALA A 107 -9.37 -10.95 -6.99
CA ALA A 107 -8.25 -11.88 -7.04
C ALA A 107 -8.31 -12.89 -5.87
N VAL A 108 -8.58 -12.44 -4.67
CA VAL A 108 -8.75 -13.31 -3.49
C VAL A 108 -9.92 -14.26 -3.68
N LYS A 109 -11.07 -13.77 -4.12
CA LYS A 109 -12.26 -14.59 -4.41
C LYS A 109 -11.99 -15.64 -5.48
N ALA A 110 -11.15 -15.32 -6.47
CA ALA A 110 -10.75 -16.24 -7.54
C ALA A 110 -9.64 -17.23 -7.13
N GLY A 111 -9.18 -17.21 -5.88
CA GLY A 111 -8.09 -18.06 -5.41
C GLY A 111 -6.70 -17.67 -5.94
N LYS A 112 -6.55 -16.47 -6.50
CA LYS A 112 -5.27 -15.96 -7.02
C LYS A 112 -4.44 -15.33 -5.91
N PHE A 113 -4.01 -16.13 -4.97
CA PHE A 113 -3.21 -15.70 -3.82
C PHE A 113 -2.25 -16.80 -3.36
N LYS A 114 -1.34 -16.45 -2.47
CA LYS A 114 -0.49 -17.38 -1.72
C LYS A 114 -0.77 -17.19 -0.22
N THR A 115 -0.20 -18.06 0.60
CA THR A 115 -0.14 -17.90 2.06
C THR A 115 1.32 -17.80 2.49
N ILE A 116 1.60 -17.13 3.59
CA ILE A 116 2.97 -16.96 4.11
C ILE A 116 3.13 -17.72 5.42
N GLY A 117 4.12 -18.62 5.46
CA GLY A 117 4.40 -19.45 6.64
C GLY A 117 3.19 -20.32 7.01
N ALA A 118 2.85 -20.33 8.30
CA ALA A 118 1.70 -21.08 8.83
C ALA A 118 0.37 -20.32 8.76
N SER A 119 0.40 -19.05 8.28
CA SER A 119 -0.80 -18.23 8.15
C SER A 119 -1.71 -18.79 7.04
N LYS A 120 -3.02 -18.74 7.29
CA LYS A 120 -4.04 -19.04 6.28
C LYS A 120 -4.58 -17.79 5.57
N VAL A 121 -4.07 -16.62 5.93
CA VAL A 121 -4.51 -15.35 5.35
C VAL A 121 -4.09 -15.29 3.88
N PRO A 122 -5.01 -14.98 2.97
CA PRO A 122 -4.68 -14.76 1.57
C PRO A 122 -3.70 -13.59 1.38
N VAL A 123 -2.62 -13.80 0.64
CA VAL A 123 -1.64 -12.77 0.28
C VAL A 123 -1.55 -12.68 -1.23
N VAL A 124 -1.91 -11.53 -1.80
CA VAL A 124 -1.75 -11.23 -3.22
C VAL A 124 -0.45 -10.50 -3.49
N ASP A 125 0.10 -10.67 -4.67
CA ASP A 125 1.35 -10.02 -5.07
C ASP A 125 1.07 -8.62 -5.61
N GLY A 126 1.34 -7.61 -4.80
CA GLY A 126 1.24 -6.20 -5.14
C GLY A 126 2.58 -5.56 -5.48
N THR A 127 3.65 -6.33 -5.72
CA THR A 127 4.96 -5.77 -6.10
C THR A 127 4.92 -5.08 -7.46
N ARG A 128 5.83 -4.14 -7.70
CA ARG A 128 5.95 -3.46 -9.01
C ARG A 128 6.09 -4.44 -10.16
N GLU A 129 6.89 -5.49 -9.93
CA GLU A 129 7.16 -6.48 -10.96
C GLU A 129 5.90 -7.21 -11.41
N ALA A 130 5.04 -7.58 -10.48
CA ALA A 130 3.78 -8.28 -10.75
C ALA A 130 2.68 -7.35 -11.30
N ASN A 131 2.83 -6.03 -11.18
CA ASN A 131 1.77 -5.06 -11.47
C ASN A 131 2.20 -4.00 -12.52
N LYS A 132 2.97 -4.41 -13.52
CA LYS A 132 3.40 -3.53 -14.62
C LYS A 132 2.30 -3.23 -15.64
N ASP A 133 1.37 -4.14 -15.80
CA ASP A 133 0.26 -4.03 -16.73
C ASP A 133 -0.98 -3.46 -16.03
N ALA A 134 -1.33 -2.23 -16.36
CA ALA A 134 -2.46 -1.51 -15.79
C ALA A 134 -3.78 -2.28 -15.86
N ALA A 135 -4.03 -3.01 -16.96
CA ALA A 135 -5.26 -3.76 -17.16
C ALA A 135 -5.48 -4.88 -16.11
N THR A 136 -4.39 -5.41 -15.55
CA THR A 136 -4.44 -6.53 -14.58
C THR A 136 -3.89 -6.15 -13.20
N ALA A 137 -3.28 -4.99 -13.06
CA ALA A 137 -2.62 -4.56 -11.84
C ALA A 137 -3.58 -4.45 -10.66
N LEU A 138 -3.12 -4.88 -9.50
CA LEU A 138 -3.77 -4.72 -8.20
C LEU A 138 -3.32 -3.43 -7.50
N THR A 139 -2.12 -2.96 -7.85
CA THR A 139 -1.45 -1.79 -7.27
C THR A 139 -0.88 -0.88 -8.34
N ALA A 140 -0.86 0.42 -8.05
CA ALA A 140 -0.16 1.43 -8.85
C ALA A 140 0.90 2.12 -7.99
N TYR A 141 2.09 2.33 -8.56
CA TYR A 141 3.22 2.95 -7.87
C TYR A 141 3.50 4.32 -8.44
N VAL A 142 3.30 5.35 -7.65
CA VAL A 142 3.64 6.73 -7.99
C VAL A 142 4.94 7.10 -7.30
N SER A 143 5.96 7.44 -8.08
CA SER A 143 7.25 7.86 -7.53
C SER A 143 7.10 9.17 -6.76
N VAL A 144 7.69 9.22 -5.58
CA VAL A 144 7.66 10.38 -4.68
C VAL A 144 9.08 10.69 -4.18
N PRO A 145 9.32 11.92 -3.67
CA PRO A 145 10.62 12.27 -3.10
C PRO A 145 11.00 11.42 -1.90
N LYS A 146 12.29 11.48 -1.59
CA LYS A 146 12.99 10.72 -0.57
C LYS A 146 12.23 10.50 0.73
N ASN A 147 12.15 9.23 1.09
CA ASN A 147 11.68 8.75 2.37
C ASN A 147 10.28 9.31 2.71
N PRO A 148 9.27 8.97 1.90
CA PRO A 148 7.91 9.44 2.14
C PRO A 148 7.40 8.91 3.47
N HIS A 149 6.73 9.78 4.26
CA HIS A 149 6.24 9.42 5.58
C HIS A 149 4.75 9.67 5.76
N GLY A 150 4.19 10.66 5.08
CA GLY A 150 2.79 11.00 5.21
C GLY A 150 2.02 10.71 3.93
N VAL A 151 0.82 10.13 4.05
CA VAL A 151 -0.15 10.05 2.97
C VAL A 151 -1.54 10.38 3.49
N ASN A 152 -2.24 11.33 2.82
CA ASN A 152 -3.59 11.73 3.19
C ASN A 152 -4.42 12.02 1.93
N ALA A 153 -5.70 11.69 1.98
CA ALA A 153 -6.66 12.12 0.97
C ALA A 153 -7.13 13.55 1.29
N SER A 154 -7.26 14.39 0.26
CA SER A 154 -7.85 15.71 0.42
C SER A 154 -9.35 15.61 0.76
N PRO A 155 -9.92 16.58 1.52
CA PRO A 155 -11.34 16.53 1.89
C PRO A 155 -12.30 16.50 0.71
N ASP A 156 -11.93 17.11 -0.42
CA ASP A 156 -12.72 17.13 -1.65
C ASP A 156 -12.56 15.86 -2.51
N GLN A 157 -11.74 14.91 -2.03
CA GLN A 157 -11.47 13.62 -2.68
C GLN A 157 -10.87 13.71 -4.09
N LYS A 158 -10.21 14.80 -4.42
CA LYS A 158 -9.55 14.99 -5.72
C LYS A 158 -8.09 14.57 -5.70
N TYR A 159 -7.46 14.63 -4.52
CA TYR A 159 -6.02 14.44 -4.40
C TYR A 159 -5.65 13.52 -3.24
N PHE A 160 -4.54 12.83 -3.41
CA PHE A 160 -3.73 12.32 -2.31
C PHE A 160 -2.47 13.16 -2.19
N ILE A 161 -2.04 13.39 -0.96
CA ILE A 161 -0.84 14.18 -0.66
C ILE A 161 0.13 13.27 0.07
N CYS A 162 1.34 13.15 -0.47
CA CYS A 162 2.41 12.35 0.12
C CYS A 162 3.62 13.24 0.39
N ALA A 163 4.06 13.28 1.64
CA ALA A 163 5.19 14.11 2.09
C ALA A 163 6.37 13.24 2.54
N GLY A 164 7.60 13.69 2.29
CA GLY A 164 8.83 12.99 2.62
C GLY A 164 9.51 13.54 3.88
N LYS A 165 10.14 12.67 4.67
CA LYS A 165 11.00 13.07 5.80
C LYS A 165 12.27 13.77 5.34
N LEU A 166 12.84 13.33 4.22
CA LEU A 166 14.15 13.76 3.72
C LEU A 166 14.05 14.61 2.45
N SER A 167 12.87 15.16 2.18
CA SER A 167 12.62 16.07 1.07
C SER A 167 11.84 17.29 1.55
N PRO A 168 12.18 18.50 1.08
CA PRO A 168 11.42 19.71 1.39
C PRO A 168 10.12 19.83 0.59
N THR A 169 9.76 18.82 -0.20
CA THR A 169 8.59 18.85 -1.09
C THR A 169 7.57 17.81 -0.70
N ALA A 170 6.30 18.10 -0.99
CA ALA A 170 5.21 17.13 -0.96
C ALA A 170 4.73 16.86 -2.39
N THR A 171 4.36 15.61 -2.64
CA THR A 171 3.75 15.22 -3.91
C THR A 171 2.25 15.26 -3.80
N VAL A 172 1.60 15.97 -4.71
CA VAL A 172 0.15 15.99 -4.87
C VAL A 172 -0.21 15.07 -6.03
N ILE A 173 -1.02 14.06 -5.77
CA ILE A 173 -1.39 13.03 -6.72
C ILE A 173 -2.88 13.15 -7.00
N GLU A 174 -3.25 13.38 -8.25
CA GLU A 174 -4.63 13.49 -8.68
C GLU A 174 -5.30 12.11 -8.69
N LEU A 175 -6.37 11.95 -7.90
CA LEU A 175 -7.06 10.68 -7.75
C LEU A 175 -7.65 10.15 -9.07
N ALA A 176 -8.19 11.06 -9.90
CA ALA A 176 -8.72 10.71 -11.21
C ALA A 176 -7.67 10.06 -12.11
N LYS A 177 -6.42 10.53 -12.06
CA LYS A 177 -5.30 9.96 -12.84
C LYS A 177 -4.91 8.57 -12.36
N VAL A 178 -5.00 8.31 -11.07
CA VAL A 178 -4.76 6.97 -10.51
C VAL A 178 -5.85 6.01 -10.96
N LEU A 179 -7.11 6.43 -10.96
CA LEU A 179 -8.23 5.61 -11.44
C LEU A 179 -8.11 5.34 -12.95
N GLU A 180 -7.82 6.37 -13.75
CA GLU A 180 -7.58 6.25 -15.19
C GLU A 180 -6.43 5.28 -15.53
N TRP A 181 -5.41 5.22 -14.67
CA TRP A 181 -4.33 4.26 -14.88
C TRP A 181 -4.77 2.81 -14.68
N PHE A 182 -5.72 2.56 -13.80
CA PHE A 182 -6.27 1.21 -13.60
C PHE A 182 -7.27 0.81 -14.70
N ASP A 183 -7.93 1.73 -15.39
CA ASP A 183 -8.93 1.46 -16.43
C ASP A 183 -8.29 0.99 -17.74
#